data_c7e41993fd46e97dce15eefd6ea18314
#
_entry.id   c7e41993fd46e97dce15eefd6ea18314
#
_cell.length_a   1.000
_cell.length_b   1.000
_cell.length_c   1.000
_cell.angle_alpha   90.00
_cell.angle_beta   90.00
_cell.angle_gamma   90.00
#
_symmetry.space_group_name_H-M   'P 1'
#
loop_
_entity.id
_entity.type
_entity.pdbx_description
1 polymer ?
#
loop_
_entity_poly.entity_id
_entity_poly.type
_entity_poly.pdbx_seq_one_letter_code
_entity_poly.pdbx_strand_id
1 'polypeptide(L)'
;MTQPPEQPPSGGYGAPPNQPPQPPSGGFGAPVQPQPQPGYGYPQQQPQQPGPYGYPQQPGPYGQPQPQPGPYGQPQQPGPYGQQPGYGYPPPPPQFTPPPSSPPSGRGPFKGKPALVIAAAVAGLLVVGGTVWAVTSGGDDKKPVAEQSDSPAPSGSSTVDDDPANSGDGSGDGGKDPQNLNEGRKSGEAKVLWYKEAPDAPGSGADAPGMWITGRTAVKAAYKELVAYNVGNGNPTWPTITFPQKICAVTSQQSADGKIVVAYESGVSDNAKCNQLQQLDLNTGAKGWTAVVPDGALFDSALSIGLSITGKTLMVGRSQSGIAYNLDTGKKLYEKKKYGAACFPGGFAGGAKLISVASCGAGSSTEHDEVQELDPATGKVKWTKAIPKGWTVGHVYSVNPVVLYMTDEDDKHWNISTLKADGSVRSQVDSKATFAPSCGSSFIDNDLQNCQGLAVDASTLYLPTDATTGANQIVAIDLATGKEKWRVKSPASVSTVPIKVQGGKLLAYVEASYSAGGQVVSIPTTGSAHTTTKLLQMPSGTAQIESSFFSRDIDYVDGRFYISSTRLNGNDDTKEKLMLAYGK
;
A
#
# COMPACT_ATOMS: atom_id res chain seq x y z
N MET A 1 -1.08 -83.64 -14.14
CA MET A 1 0.17 -84.25 -13.63
C MET A 1 1.22 -83.17 -13.71
N THR A 2 1.52 -82.60 -12.56
CA THR A 2 2.83 -82.15 -12.12
C THR A 2 2.63 -81.36 -10.82
N GLN A 3 3.32 -81.76 -9.80
CA GLN A 3 3.26 -81.38 -8.42
C GLN A 3 3.71 -79.92 -8.21
N PRO A 4 3.25 -79.30 -7.11
CA PRO A 4 3.78 -78.00 -6.66
C PRO A 4 5.07 -78.18 -5.84
N PRO A 5 5.99 -77.25 -5.80
CA PRO A 5 7.21 -77.33 -5.01
C PRO A 5 6.98 -76.91 -3.55
N GLU A 6 7.81 -77.49 -2.75
CA GLU A 6 7.84 -77.54 -1.27
C GLU A 6 8.05 -76.18 -0.58
N GLN A 7 7.53 -76.10 0.67
CA GLN A 7 7.82 -75.09 1.67
C GLN A 7 9.23 -75.26 2.27
N PRO A 8 9.94 -74.17 2.54
CA PRO A 8 11.10 -74.17 3.43
C PRO A 8 10.70 -73.94 4.89
N PRO A 9 11.56 -74.37 5.85
CA PRO A 9 11.20 -74.61 7.22
C PRO A 9 11.14 -73.36 8.12
N SER A 10 10.31 -73.47 9.15
CA SER A 10 10.15 -72.57 10.29
C SER A 10 11.46 -72.34 11.07
N GLY A 11 11.83 -71.08 11.23
CA GLY A 11 12.96 -70.68 12.05
C GLY A 11 12.76 -69.34 12.75
N GLY A 12 12.64 -69.37 14.06
CA GLY A 12 13.17 -68.37 14.97
C GLY A 12 12.43 -67.08 15.18
N TYR A 13 11.72 -66.97 16.28
CA TYR A 13 11.26 -65.71 16.87
C TYR A 13 12.47 -64.83 17.21
N GLY A 14 12.61 -63.69 16.53
CA GLY A 14 13.48 -62.59 16.88
C GLY A 14 12.65 -61.45 17.50
N ALA A 15 13.10 -60.96 18.65
CA ALA A 15 12.50 -59.91 19.45
C ALA A 15 12.37 -58.59 18.67
N PRO A 16 11.40 -57.71 19.02
CA PRO A 16 11.21 -56.41 18.34
C PRO A 16 12.38 -55.47 18.63
N PRO A 17 12.71 -54.58 17.69
CA PRO A 17 13.81 -53.63 17.86
C PRO A 17 13.46 -52.54 18.88
N ASN A 18 14.49 -52.23 19.67
CA ASN A 18 14.56 -51.30 20.78
C ASN A 18 13.94 -49.93 20.52
N GLN A 19 13.28 -49.44 21.57
CA GLN A 19 12.90 -48.05 21.76
C GLN A 19 14.09 -47.09 21.61
N PRO A 20 13.88 -45.86 21.16
CA PRO A 20 14.92 -44.81 21.17
C PRO A 20 15.33 -44.49 22.61
N PRO A 21 16.58 -44.06 22.83
CA PRO A 21 17.11 -43.80 24.18
C PRO A 21 16.38 -42.61 24.82
N GLN A 22 15.90 -42.84 26.05
CA GLN A 22 15.39 -41.79 26.92
C GLN A 22 16.54 -40.84 27.33
N PRO A 23 16.31 -39.52 27.45
CA PRO A 23 17.29 -38.64 28.05
C PRO A 23 17.44 -38.91 29.56
N PRO A 24 18.63 -38.69 30.13
CA PRO A 24 18.90 -39.00 31.53
C PRO A 24 18.03 -38.14 32.46
N SER A 25 17.40 -38.78 33.42
CA SER A 25 16.67 -38.15 34.52
C SER A 25 17.64 -37.39 35.43
N GLY A 26 17.76 -36.07 35.23
CA GLY A 26 18.37 -35.15 36.16
C GLY A 26 17.35 -34.77 37.21
N GLY A 27 17.61 -35.13 38.46
CA GLY A 27 16.75 -34.83 39.60
C GLY A 27 16.56 -33.34 39.84
N PHE A 28 15.33 -32.98 40.13
CA PHE A 28 14.97 -31.64 40.61
C PHE A 28 15.54 -31.43 42.01
N GLY A 29 16.62 -30.63 42.11
CA GLY A 29 17.07 -30.04 43.36
C GLY A 29 16.16 -28.87 43.69
N ALA A 30 15.65 -28.84 44.93
CA ALA A 30 14.86 -27.75 45.49
C ALA A 30 15.60 -26.40 45.41
N PRO A 31 14.89 -25.29 45.31
CA PRO A 31 15.52 -23.97 45.26
C PRO A 31 16.18 -23.61 46.59
N VAL A 32 17.48 -23.39 46.55
CA VAL A 32 18.27 -22.87 47.67
C VAL A 32 18.04 -21.35 47.73
N GLN A 33 17.56 -20.84 48.85
CA GLN A 33 17.50 -19.43 49.17
C GLN A 33 18.89 -18.81 49.11
N PRO A 34 19.08 -17.63 48.52
CA PRO A 34 20.34 -16.90 48.63
C PRO A 34 20.50 -16.31 50.03
N GLN A 35 21.62 -16.60 50.67
CA GLN A 35 22.06 -15.91 51.89
C GLN A 35 22.46 -14.46 51.57
N PRO A 36 22.23 -13.51 52.51
CA PRO A 36 22.59 -12.13 52.31
C PRO A 36 24.08 -11.90 52.49
N GLN A 37 24.69 -11.23 51.53
CA GLN A 37 26.03 -10.64 51.65
C GLN A 37 25.99 -9.34 52.45
N PRO A 38 27.07 -9.00 53.18
CA PRO A 38 27.10 -7.85 54.07
C PRO A 38 27.14 -6.51 53.30
N GLY A 39 26.32 -5.56 53.75
CA GLY A 39 26.16 -4.26 53.17
C GLY A 39 27.35 -3.31 53.42
N TYR A 40 27.60 -2.48 52.40
CA TYR A 40 28.30 -1.21 52.56
C TYR A 40 27.28 -0.11 52.79
N GLY A 41 27.47 0.61 53.92
CA GLY A 41 26.55 1.63 54.40
C GLY A 41 26.51 2.89 53.51
N TYR A 42 25.33 3.42 53.36
CA TYR A 42 25.08 4.82 53.01
C TYR A 42 24.56 5.58 54.24
N PRO A 43 24.97 6.83 54.45
CA PRO A 43 24.48 7.61 55.58
C PRO A 43 23.05 8.10 55.34
N GLN A 44 22.20 7.86 56.30
CA GLN A 44 20.87 8.42 56.46
C GLN A 44 20.95 9.94 56.72
N GLN A 45 20.23 10.74 55.95
CA GLN A 45 19.82 12.07 56.34
C GLN A 45 18.33 12.08 56.65
N GLN A 46 18.03 12.50 57.87
CA GLN A 46 16.68 12.69 58.41
C GLN A 46 16.00 13.93 57.81
N PRO A 47 14.66 13.97 57.79
CA PRO A 47 13.90 15.13 57.33
C PRO A 47 13.77 16.21 58.38
N GLN A 48 13.99 17.47 57.99
CA GLN A 48 13.64 18.64 58.81
C GLN A 48 12.36 19.29 58.30
N GLN A 49 11.48 19.62 59.23
CA GLN A 49 10.21 20.34 59.07
C GLN A 49 10.39 21.85 58.86
N PRO A 50 9.35 22.57 58.38
CA PRO A 50 9.46 23.93 57.86
C PRO A 50 9.18 25.03 58.89
N GLY A 51 9.77 26.20 58.69
CA GLY A 51 9.46 27.45 59.41
C GLY A 51 9.33 28.61 58.41
N PRO A 52 8.61 29.68 58.79
CA PRO A 52 7.90 30.52 57.84
C PRO A 52 8.44 31.96 57.67
N TYR A 53 7.97 32.62 56.60
CA TYR A 53 7.86 34.08 56.32
C TYR A 53 9.06 34.90 55.82
N GLY A 54 8.78 35.60 54.71
CA GLY A 54 9.46 36.80 54.29
C GLY A 54 9.20 37.20 52.85
N TYR A 55 8.22 38.07 52.64
CA TYR A 55 7.96 38.85 51.40
C TYR A 55 8.77 40.17 51.42
N PRO A 56 8.68 41.07 50.44
CA PRO A 56 9.23 41.10 49.06
C PRO A 56 10.09 42.35 48.84
N GLN A 57 10.82 42.46 47.76
CA GLN A 57 11.15 43.77 47.16
C GLN A 57 11.42 43.71 45.66
N GLN A 58 10.72 44.53 44.95
CA GLN A 58 10.90 45.04 43.58
C GLN A 58 11.55 46.42 43.64
N PRO A 59 11.81 47.14 42.51
CA PRO A 59 12.62 46.92 41.31
C PRO A 59 13.62 48.11 41.09
N GLY A 60 14.42 48.04 40.04
CA GLY A 60 15.13 49.21 39.55
C GLY A 60 15.90 48.94 38.25
N PRO A 61 15.99 49.90 37.36
CA PRO A 61 16.15 49.68 35.94
C PRO A 61 17.48 50.20 35.33
N TYR A 62 17.64 49.99 34.00
CA TYR A 62 18.53 50.61 33.01
C TYR A 62 19.97 50.11 32.82
N GLY A 63 20.31 49.88 31.56
CA GLY A 63 21.64 50.05 31.02
C GLY A 63 22.00 49.13 29.86
N GLN A 64 21.62 49.48 28.63
CA GLN A 64 22.43 49.17 27.44
C GLN A 64 23.62 50.14 27.38
N PRO A 65 24.76 49.85 26.70
CA PRO A 65 24.87 49.83 25.26
C PRO A 65 25.90 48.84 24.66
N GLN A 66 25.74 48.55 23.35
CA GLN A 66 26.79 48.08 22.44
C GLN A 66 27.92 49.09 22.33
N PRO A 67 29.17 48.77 21.85
CA PRO A 67 29.44 48.56 20.42
C PRO A 67 30.66 47.67 20.03
N GLN A 68 30.60 47.13 18.83
CA GLN A 68 31.53 47.02 17.68
C GLN A 68 32.99 46.57 17.80
N PRO A 69 33.69 46.33 16.61
CA PRO A 69 34.46 45.11 16.34
C PRO A 69 35.96 45.39 16.03
N GLY A 70 36.76 44.30 15.83
CA GLY A 70 38.08 44.43 15.24
C GLY A 70 38.94 43.16 15.35
N PRO A 71 40.00 43.02 14.58
CA PRO A 71 40.03 42.08 13.44
C PRO A 71 41.22 41.08 13.48
N TYR A 72 41.15 40.09 12.56
CA TYR A 72 42.21 39.26 11.95
C TYR A 72 43.19 38.44 12.80
N GLY A 73 43.25 37.15 12.47
CA GLY A 73 44.37 36.29 12.74
C GLY A 73 44.15 34.86 12.23
N GLN A 74 44.84 34.55 11.16
CA GLN A 74 44.89 33.25 10.47
C GLN A 74 45.87 32.26 11.17
N PRO A 75 46.20 31.10 10.62
CA PRO A 75 45.82 29.76 11.09
C PRO A 75 47.00 28.94 11.61
N GLN A 76 46.74 27.88 12.36
CA GLN A 76 47.73 26.80 12.52
C GLN A 76 47.07 25.42 12.56
N GLN A 77 47.69 24.51 11.83
CA GLN A 77 47.42 23.09 11.64
C GLN A 77 48.07 22.22 12.75
N PRO A 78 48.04 20.87 12.68
CA PRO A 78 47.22 19.98 13.49
C PRO A 78 48.02 19.10 14.46
N GLY A 79 47.37 18.43 15.36
CA GLY A 79 47.95 17.37 16.21
C GLY A 79 46.84 16.36 16.62
N PRO A 80 47.19 15.11 16.90
CA PRO A 80 46.32 13.99 16.73
C PRO A 80 45.83 13.35 18.05
N TYR A 81 44.77 12.53 17.90
CA TYR A 81 44.26 11.45 18.77
C TYR A 81 43.46 11.82 20.03
N GLY A 82 42.24 11.31 20.09
CA GLY A 82 41.68 10.83 21.31
C GLY A 82 40.18 10.99 21.47
N GLN A 83 39.49 9.87 21.44
CA GLN A 83 38.31 9.51 22.21
C GLN A 83 36.91 9.86 21.67
N GLN A 84 36.12 8.79 21.58
CA GLN A 84 34.69 8.70 21.28
C GLN A 84 33.80 9.59 22.15
N PRO A 85 32.74 10.16 21.59
CA PRO A 85 31.62 10.68 22.39
C PRO A 85 30.57 9.60 22.64
N GLY A 86 30.16 9.52 23.90
CA GLY A 86 29.09 8.65 24.37
C GLY A 86 27.72 9.03 23.82
N TYR A 87 26.90 8.02 23.68
CA TYR A 87 25.48 8.11 23.34
C TYR A 87 24.71 8.92 24.38
N GLY A 88 24.18 10.05 23.97
CA GLY A 88 23.21 10.82 24.76
C GLY A 88 21.80 10.29 24.50
N TYR A 89 21.10 9.94 25.57
CA TYR A 89 19.68 9.57 25.58
C TYR A 89 18.81 10.75 25.11
N PRO A 90 17.71 10.50 24.38
CA PRO A 90 16.73 11.53 24.06
C PRO A 90 15.95 11.95 25.32
N PRO A 91 15.50 13.22 25.42
CA PRO A 91 14.73 13.70 26.55
C PRO A 91 13.33 13.08 26.60
N PRO A 92 12.74 12.88 27.79
CA PRO A 92 11.39 12.33 27.94
C PRO A 92 10.32 13.30 27.42
N PRO A 93 9.17 12.78 26.94
CA PRO A 93 8.09 13.60 26.42
C PRO A 93 7.39 14.39 27.54
N PRO A 94 6.79 15.57 27.22
CA PRO A 94 6.11 16.40 28.21
C PRO A 94 4.87 15.71 28.77
N GLN A 95 4.75 15.72 30.10
CA GLN A 95 3.57 15.25 30.81
C GLN A 95 2.42 16.24 30.65
N PHE A 96 1.27 15.75 30.17
CA PHE A 96 0.01 16.49 30.17
C PHE A 96 -0.55 16.54 31.60
N THR A 97 -0.74 17.74 32.13
CA THR A 97 -1.54 17.98 33.32
C THR A 97 -3.00 18.13 32.92
N PRO A 98 -3.94 17.46 33.64
CA PRO A 98 -5.38 17.65 33.37
C PRO A 98 -5.86 19.01 33.90
N PRO A 99 -6.88 19.62 33.25
CA PRO A 99 -7.44 20.88 33.68
C PRO A 99 -8.27 20.73 34.97
N PRO A 100 -8.37 21.80 35.80
CA PRO A 100 -9.06 21.74 37.10
C PRO A 100 -10.58 21.64 36.93
N SER A 101 -11.18 20.78 37.74
CA SER A 101 -12.62 20.56 37.85
C SER A 101 -13.31 21.76 38.55
N SER A 102 -14.38 22.26 37.93
CA SER A 102 -15.30 23.25 38.50
C SER A 102 -16.24 22.64 39.55
N PRO A 103 -16.67 23.37 40.57
CA PRO A 103 -17.49 22.85 41.64
C PRO A 103 -18.98 22.76 41.28
N PRO A 104 -19.78 21.94 42.02
CA PRO A 104 -21.19 21.70 41.69
C PRO A 104 -22.09 22.77 42.35
N SER A 105 -23.04 23.31 41.59
CA SER A 105 -24.13 24.09 42.15
C SER A 105 -25.50 23.40 41.91
N GLY A 106 -26.15 23.20 42.97
CA GLY A 106 -27.53 23.37 43.38
C GLY A 106 -28.67 22.70 42.63
N ARG A 107 -29.36 21.90 43.39
CA ARG A 107 -30.68 21.28 43.14
C ARG A 107 -31.80 22.27 42.86
N GLY A 108 -32.74 21.88 41.97
CA GLY A 108 -34.14 22.34 41.98
C GLY A 108 -34.95 21.62 40.93
N PRO A 109 -36.12 21.08 41.24
CA PRO A 109 -36.86 20.18 40.40
C PRO A 109 -37.99 20.87 39.63
N PHE A 110 -38.12 20.57 38.33
CA PHE A 110 -39.43 20.73 37.67
C PHE A 110 -39.66 19.63 36.63
N LYS A 111 -40.78 18.95 36.85
CA LYS A 111 -41.49 18.06 35.92
C LYS A 111 -42.11 18.87 34.77
N GLY A 112 -42.14 18.29 33.56
CA GLY A 112 -43.03 18.71 32.49
C GLY A 112 -42.59 18.21 31.12
N LYS A 113 -43.24 17.17 30.62
CA LYS A 113 -43.39 16.85 29.19
C LYS A 113 -44.60 17.66 28.66
N PRO A 114 -44.92 17.71 27.36
CA PRO A 114 -44.17 17.56 26.10
C PRO A 114 -44.44 18.73 25.14
N ALA A 115 -43.75 18.83 24.04
CA ALA A 115 -44.42 19.21 22.77
C ALA A 115 -43.40 19.27 21.61
N LEU A 116 -43.73 18.54 20.59
CA LEU A 116 -43.36 18.69 19.20
C LEU A 116 -43.39 20.16 18.76
N VAL A 117 -42.36 20.62 18.09
CA VAL A 117 -42.46 21.64 17.05
C VAL A 117 -41.58 21.23 15.89
N ILE A 118 -42.23 20.77 14.85
CA ILE A 118 -41.74 20.69 13.48
C ILE A 118 -41.75 22.12 12.96
N ALA A 119 -40.63 22.60 12.48
CA ALA A 119 -40.59 23.77 11.61
C ALA A 119 -39.78 23.41 10.38
N ALA A 120 -40.49 23.08 9.33
CA ALA A 120 -40.02 23.09 7.96
C ALA A 120 -39.76 24.55 7.53
N ALA A 121 -38.59 24.79 6.96
CA ALA A 121 -38.36 25.94 6.14
C ALA A 121 -37.79 25.49 4.79
N VAL A 122 -38.70 25.24 3.88
CA VAL A 122 -38.47 25.22 2.43
C VAL A 122 -38.64 26.66 1.93
N ALA A 123 -37.59 27.18 1.35
CA ALA A 123 -37.64 28.28 0.41
C ALA A 123 -36.39 28.14 -0.43
N GLY A 124 -36.38 27.76 -1.69
CA GLY A 124 -37.14 28.35 -2.79
C GLY A 124 -36.34 29.47 -3.40
N LEU A 125 -35.42 29.16 -4.35
CA LEU A 125 -34.99 30.10 -5.35
C LEU A 125 -34.68 29.37 -6.66
N LEU A 126 -35.74 29.23 -7.45
CA LEU A 126 -35.69 29.15 -8.89
C LEU A 126 -35.43 30.56 -9.42
N VAL A 127 -34.32 30.78 -10.09
CA VAL A 127 -34.19 31.89 -11.03
C VAL A 127 -33.92 31.31 -12.40
N VAL A 128 -34.96 31.35 -13.17
CA VAL A 128 -35.03 31.22 -14.60
C VAL A 128 -34.35 32.45 -15.20
N GLY A 129 -33.41 32.21 -16.09
CA GLY A 129 -32.79 33.25 -16.91
C GLY A 129 -32.45 32.70 -18.27
N GLY A 130 -33.49 32.45 -19.07
CA GLY A 130 -33.35 32.23 -20.49
C GLY A 130 -33.10 33.56 -21.23
N THR A 131 -32.15 33.55 -22.14
CA THR A 131 -32.20 34.43 -23.30
C THR A 131 -31.74 33.68 -24.53
N VAL A 132 -32.72 33.33 -25.30
CA VAL A 132 -32.65 33.00 -26.74
C VAL A 132 -32.20 34.27 -27.47
N TRP A 133 -31.15 34.13 -28.28
CA TRP A 133 -30.94 35.04 -29.42
C TRP A 133 -30.73 34.19 -30.67
N ALA A 134 -31.82 34.13 -31.44
CA ALA A 134 -31.78 33.79 -32.85
C ALA A 134 -31.63 35.07 -33.64
N VAL A 135 -30.67 35.14 -34.53
CA VAL A 135 -30.69 36.04 -35.67
C VAL A 135 -30.30 35.24 -36.89
N THR A 136 -31.28 35.20 -37.75
CA THR A 136 -31.31 34.72 -39.13
C THR A 136 -30.56 35.62 -40.08
N SER A 137 -30.03 35.02 -41.11
CA SER A 137 -29.93 35.38 -42.53
C SER A 137 -28.50 35.12 -43.03
N GLY A 138 -28.23 34.45 -44.07
CA GLY A 138 -28.88 34.08 -45.30
C GLY A 138 -27.77 33.85 -46.30
N GLY A 139 -27.94 32.91 -47.22
CA GLY A 139 -27.27 32.97 -48.52
C GLY A 139 -26.29 31.85 -48.86
N ASP A 140 -26.82 30.90 -49.52
CA ASP A 140 -26.48 30.28 -50.84
C ASP A 140 -25.28 29.34 -51.03
N ASP A 141 -25.71 28.14 -51.32
CA ASP A 141 -25.30 27.25 -52.42
C ASP A 141 -23.83 26.78 -52.59
N LYS A 142 -23.61 25.52 -52.38
CA LYS A 142 -23.43 24.46 -53.43
C LYS A 142 -22.90 23.16 -52.81
N LYS A 143 -23.70 22.13 -52.94
CA LYS A 143 -23.21 20.73 -53.07
C LYS A 143 -22.58 20.56 -54.45
N PRO A 144 -21.68 19.61 -54.67
CA PRO A 144 -22.09 18.21 -54.82
C PRO A 144 -21.11 17.11 -54.41
N VAL A 145 -21.71 15.96 -54.21
CA VAL A 145 -21.42 14.60 -54.70
C VAL A 145 -20.39 13.75 -53.93
N ALA A 146 -20.94 12.67 -53.43
CA ALA A 146 -20.30 11.49 -52.91
C ALA A 146 -19.52 10.72 -53.95
N GLU A 147 -18.42 10.12 -53.55
CA GLU A 147 -18.02 8.84 -54.12
C GLU A 147 -17.55 7.89 -53.01
N GLN A 148 -18.18 6.76 -53.04
CA GLN A 148 -18.04 5.58 -52.22
C GLN A 148 -16.82 4.79 -52.70
N SER A 149 -15.98 4.32 -51.81
CA SER A 149 -15.13 3.18 -52.11
C SER A 149 -14.84 2.36 -50.85
N ASP A 150 -15.04 1.10 -51.07
CA ASP A 150 -15.07 -0.03 -50.14
C ASP A 150 -13.75 -0.31 -49.39
N SER A 151 -13.95 -0.98 -48.25
CA SER A 151 -13.02 -1.69 -47.38
C SER A 151 -11.88 -2.49 -48.04
N PRO A 152 -10.85 -2.95 -47.37
CA PRO A 152 -10.92 -3.64 -46.07
C PRO A 152 -9.84 -3.23 -45.06
N ALA A 153 -10.11 -3.57 -43.79
CA ALA A 153 -9.16 -3.47 -42.71
C ALA A 153 -7.91 -4.33 -42.91
N PRO A 154 -6.75 -3.85 -42.52
CA PRO A 154 -5.74 -4.72 -41.96
C PRO A 154 -5.46 -4.38 -40.50
N SER A 155 -5.42 -5.43 -39.72
CA SER A 155 -4.76 -5.50 -38.43
C SER A 155 -3.37 -4.87 -38.53
N GLY A 156 -3.25 -3.61 -38.12
CA GLY A 156 -2.00 -2.88 -38.08
C GLY A 156 -1.49 -2.86 -36.65
N SER A 157 -0.46 -3.65 -36.41
CA SER A 157 0.52 -3.40 -35.35
C SER A 157 0.91 -1.93 -35.42
N SER A 158 0.63 -1.16 -34.37
CA SER A 158 1.06 0.25 -34.29
C SER A 158 2.58 0.28 -34.21
N THR A 159 3.21 0.49 -35.35
CA THR A 159 4.58 0.98 -35.42
C THR A 159 4.61 2.34 -34.73
N VAL A 160 5.48 2.44 -33.74
CA VAL A 160 5.83 3.70 -33.09
C VAL A 160 6.53 4.53 -34.15
N ASP A 161 5.94 5.65 -34.56
CA ASP A 161 6.61 6.63 -35.38
C ASP A 161 7.86 7.12 -34.62
N ASP A 162 9.03 6.85 -35.19
CA ASP A 162 10.31 7.42 -34.78
C ASP A 162 10.39 8.90 -35.25
N ASP A 163 9.54 9.75 -34.68
CA ASP A 163 9.67 11.18 -34.87
C ASP A 163 10.68 11.74 -33.85
N PRO A 164 11.88 12.19 -34.26
CA PRO A 164 12.87 12.73 -33.38
C PRO A 164 12.50 14.07 -32.73
N ALA A 165 11.33 14.62 -33.03
CA ALA A 165 10.85 15.89 -32.50
C ALA A 165 10.08 15.78 -31.17
N ASN A 166 9.85 14.57 -30.64
CA ASN A 166 9.06 14.40 -29.43
C ASN A 166 9.94 14.15 -28.19
N SER A 167 10.82 15.05 -27.88
CA SER A 167 11.32 15.21 -26.53
C SER A 167 10.19 15.86 -25.72
N GLY A 168 9.39 15.03 -25.05
CA GLY A 168 8.32 15.50 -24.21
C GLY A 168 8.83 16.49 -23.16
N ASP A 169 8.17 17.63 -23.02
CA ASP A 169 8.46 18.66 -22.00
C ASP A 169 8.03 18.25 -20.60
N GLY A 170 7.53 17.05 -20.47
CA GLY A 170 7.02 16.54 -19.22
C GLY A 170 5.64 17.06 -18.83
N SER A 171 5.07 18.03 -19.55
CA SER A 171 3.71 18.51 -19.30
C SER A 171 2.64 17.62 -19.92
N GLY A 172 3.05 16.70 -20.82
CA GLY A 172 2.15 15.82 -21.56
C GLY A 172 1.46 16.49 -22.74
N ASP A 173 1.88 17.66 -23.10
CA ASP A 173 1.37 18.42 -24.25
C ASP A 173 2.24 18.26 -25.52
N GLY A 174 3.27 17.39 -25.46
CA GLY A 174 4.19 17.13 -26.57
C GLY A 174 5.25 18.21 -26.76
N GLY A 175 5.44 19.08 -25.77
CA GLY A 175 6.41 20.14 -25.80
C GLY A 175 7.86 19.70 -25.50
N LYS A 176 8.73 20.68 -25.26
CA LYS A 176 10.15 20.46 -24.96
C LYS A 176 10.31 19.86 -23.56
N ASP A 177 11.26 18.94 -23.37
CA ASP A 177 11.73 18.49 -22.06
C ASP A 177 12.56 19.61 -21.40
N PRO A 178 12.00 20.45 -20.52
CA PRO A 178 12.71 21.58 -19.94
C PRO A 178 13.80 21.15 -18.95
N GLN A 179 13.79 19.89 -18.51
CA GLN A 179 14.76 19.34 -17.60
C GLN A 179 15.79 18.45 -18.29
N ASN A 180 15.67 18.26 -19.60
CA ASN A 180 16.63 17.52 -20.41
C ASN A 180 16.92 16.10 -19.85
N LEU A 181 15.89 15.39 -19.37
CA LEU A 181 16.04 14.08 -18.71
C LEU A 181 16.64 13.01 -19.65
N ASN A 182 16.61 13.24 -20.95
CA ASN A 182 17.25 12.40 -21.96
C ASN A 182 18.68 12.85 -22.32
N GLU A 183 19.17 13.97 -21.77
CA GLU A 183 20.54 14.43 -22.01
C GLU A 183 21.56 13.41 -21.47
N GLY A 184 22.61 13.18 -22.23
CA GLY A 184 23.64 12.22 -21.86
C GLY A 184 23.21 10.74 -21.89
N ARG A 185 22.00 10.43 -22.39
CA ARG A 185 21.54 9.06 -22.60
C ARG A 185 22.46 8.30 -23.53
N LYS A 186 22.91 7.11 -23.11
CA LYS A 186 23.82 6.26 -23.87
C LYS A 186 23.03 5.37 -24.85
N SER A 187 23.72 4.90 -25.88
CA SER A 187 23.13 3.91 -26.79
C SER A 187 22.66 2.65 -26.05
N GLY A 188 21.44 2.20 -26.31
CA GLY A 188 20.83 1.05 -25.65
C GLY A 188 20.11 1.37 -24.34
N GLU A 189 20.21 2.58 -23.79
CA GLU A 189 19.39 3.02 -22.68
C GLU A 189 17.97 3.41 -23.15
N ALA A 190 16.99 3.22 -22.30
CA ALA A 190 15.62 3.65 -22.51
C ALA A 190 15.53 5.18 -22.60
N LYS A 191 14.54 5.68 -23.32
CA LYS A 191 14.16 7.10 -23.29
C LYS A 191 13.22 7.34 -22.12
N VAL A 192 13.29 8.50 -21.49
CA VAL A 192 12.15 9.09 -20.80
C VAL A 192 11.17 9.50 -21.88
N LEU A 193 10.06 8.78 -21.98
CA LEU A 193 9.01 9.09 -22.94
C LEU A 193 8.27 10.36 -22.54
N TRP A 194 8.00 10.49 -21.25
CA TRP A 194 7.38 11.65 -20.61
C TRP A 194 7.50 11.55 -19.09
N TYR A 195 7.32 12.68 -18.42
CA TYR A 195 7.15 12.77 -16.97
C TYR A 195 6.04 13.75 -16.62
N LYS A 196 5.54 13.65 -15.39
CA LYS A 196 4.50 14.54 -14.86
C LYS A 196 4.89 15.04 -13.49
N GLU A 197 4.58 16.29 -13.23
CA GLU A 197 4.72 16.91 -11.92
C GLU A 197 3.49 16.62 -11.07
N ALA A 198 3.66 16.64 -9.75
CA ALA A 198 2.58 16.47 -8.81
C ALA A 198 1.66 17.71 -8.81
N PRO A 199 0.36 17.52 -8.54
CA PRO A 199 -0.50 18.65 -8.23
C PRO A 199 -0.08 19.28 -6.90
N ASP A 200 -0.44 20.56 -6.72
CA ASP A 200 -0.23 21.25 -5.45
C ASP A 200 -0.90 20.49 -4.32
N ALA A 201 -0.14 20.22 -3.26
CA ALA A 201 -0.57 19.48 -2.09
C ALA A 201 -0.35 20.30 -0.81
N PRO A 202 -1.11 20.05 0.27
CA PRO A 202 -0.86 20.71 1.55
C PRO A 202 0.57 20.50 2.04
N GLY A 203 1.15 21.44 2.77
CA GLY A 203 2.50 21.33 3.31
C GLY A 203 2.73 20.13 4.26
N SER A 204 1.65 19.48 4.71
CA SER A 204 1.70 18.18 5.42
C SER A 204 1.81 16.97 4.49
N GLY A 205 1.83 17.18 3.17
CA GLY A 205 1.78 16.15 2.16
C GLY A 205 0.36 15.65 1.85
N ALA A 206 0.25 14.78 0.85
CA ALA A 206 -0.99 14.13 0.49
C ALA A 206 -0.74 12.74 -0.09
N ASP A 207 -1.75 11.88 -0.07
CA ASP A 207 -1.68 10.58 -0.71
C ASP A 207 -1.87 10.70 -2.23
N ALA A 208 -1.18 9.84 -2.96
CA ALA A 208 -1.31 9.68 -4.41
C ALA A 208 -1.54 8.20 -4.73
N PRO A 209 -2.68 7.61 -4.29
CA PRO A 209 -2.92 6.18 -4.37
C PRO A 209 -3.29 5.74 -5.78
N GLY A 210 -2.83 4.57 -6.18
CA GLY A 210 -3.23 3.90 -7.42
C GLY A 210 -2.57 4.45 -8.69
N MET A 211 -2.14 3.51 -9.51
CA MET A 211 -1.65 3.71 -10.85
C MET A 211 -2.21 2.59 -11.72
N TRP A 212 -2.87 2.93 -12.81
CA TRP A 212 -3.46 1.94 -13.71
C TRP A 212 -2.96 2.17 -15.14
N ILE A 213 -2.44 1.12 -15.74
CA ILE A 213 -1.95 1.17 -17.12
C ILE A 213 -2.88 0.31 -17.97
N THR A 214 -3.52 0.92 -18.95
CA THR A 214 -4.26 0.25 -20.01
C THR A 214 -3.40 0.18 -21.28
N GLY A 215 -3.90 -0.42 -22.37
CA GLY A 215 -3.18 -0.43 -23.64
C GLY A 215 -2.93 0.98 -24.23
N ARG A 216 -3.67 2.01 -23.78
CA ARG A 216 -3.62 3.37 -24.36
C ARG A 216 -3.38 4.47 -23.34
N THR A 217 -3.69 4.22 -22.08
CA THR A 217 -3.76 5.27 -21.06
C THR A 217 -3.04 4.84 -19.79
N ALA A 218 -2.20 5.73 -19.27
CA ALA A 218 -1.62 5.65 -17.93
C ALA A 218 -2.40 6.62 -17.03
N VAL A 219 -3.05 6.08 -16.00
CA VAL A 219 -3.92 6.84 -15.09
C VAL A 219 -3.28 6.88 -13.71
N LYS A 220 -3.28 8.05 -13.09
CA LYS A 220 -2.74 8.27 -11.75
C LYS A 220 -3.71 9.10 -10.91
N ALA A 221 -3.97 8.63 -9.69
CA ALA A 221 -4.65 9.42 -8.67
C ALA A 221 -3.63 10.15 -7.80
N ALA A 222 -3.88 11.42 -7.51
CA ALA A 222 -3.02 12.24 -6.66
C ALA A 222 -3.82 13.33 -5.95
N TYR A 223 -3.78 13.35 -4.64
CA TYR A 223 -4.48 14.30 -3.78
C TYR A 223 -5.99 14.39 -4.09
N LYS A 224 -6.42 15.37 -4.90
CA LYS A 224 -7.82 15.57 -5.30
C LYS A 224 -8.06 15.27 -6.77
N GLU A 225 -7.08 14.76 -7.48
CA GLU A 225 -7.12 14.65 -8.92
C GLU A 225 -6.94 13.22 -9.41
N LEU A 226 -7.61 12.90 -10.49
CA LEU A 226 -7.34 11.74 -11.32
C LEU A 226 -6.95 12.24 -12.71
N VAL A 227 -5.74 11.89 -13.13
CA VAL A 227 -5.15 12.33 -14.39
C VAL A 227 -4.86 11.14 -15.28
N ALA A 228 -4.97 11.34 -16.59
CA ALA A 228 -4.76 10.28 -17.56
C ALA A 228 -3.92 10.76 -18.73
N TYR A 229 -2.93 9.97 -19.06
CA TYR A 229 -1.94 10.28 -20.07
C TYR A 229 -1.85 9.19 -21.12
N ASN A 230 -1.62 9.57 -22.34
CA ASN A 230 -1.29 8.63 -23.41
C ASN A 230 0.01 7.91 -23.05
N VAL A 231 0.01 6.58 -23.14
CA VAL A 231 1.16 5.74 -22.75
C VAL A 231 2.42 6.01 -23.56
N GLY A 232 2.32 6.54 -24.78
CA GLY A 232 3.45 6.82 -25.66
C GLY A 232 4.06 8.21 -25.49
N ASN A 233 3.21 9.25 -25.46
CA ASN A 233 3.67 10.65 -25.50
C ASN A 233 3.31 11.48 -24.26
N GLY A 234 2.56 10.94 -23.32
CA GLY A 234 2.18 11.65 -22.11
C GLY A 234 1.11 12.73 -22.28
N ASN A 235 0.56 12.91 -23.49
CA ASN A 235 -0.54 13.87 -23.68
C ASN A 235 -1.78 13.42 -22.91
N PRO A 236 -2.57 14.34 -22.34
CA PRO A 236 -3.83 14.00 -21.69
C PRO A 236 -4.74 13.21 -22.65
N THR A 237 -5.26 12.07 -22.20
CA THR A 237 -6.22 11.28 -22.96
C THR A 237 -7.66 11.69 -22.72
N TRP A 238 -7.91 12.29 -21.56
CA TRP A 238 -9.18 12.91 -21.18
C TRP A 238 -8.91 14.00 -20.11
N PRO A 239 -9.85 14.96 -19.91
CA PRO A 239 -9.67 16.07 -18.96
C PRO A 239 -9.43 15.56 -17.53
N THR A 240 -8.56 16.24 -16.79
CA THR A 240 -8.35 15.98 -15.36
C THR A 240 -9.67 15.95 -14.61
N ILE A 241 -9.87 14.93 -13.80
CA ILE A 241 -11.04 14.79 -12.95
C ILE A 241 -10.66 15.26 -11.55
N THR A 242 -11.22 16.39 -11.14
CA THR A 242 -11.03 16.93 -9.78
C THR A 242 -12.19 16.47 -8.88
N PHE A 243 -11.84 16.03 -7.67
CA PHE A 243 -12.76 15.65 -6.60
C PHE A 243 -12.92 16.80 -5.60
N PRO A 244 -14.09 16.92 -4.93
CA PRO A 244 -14.32 17.97 -3.94
C PRO A 244 -13.34 17.93 -2.76
N GLN A 245 -12.90 16.74 -2.39
CA GLN A 245 -11.99 16.49 -1.27
C GLN A 245 -10.90 15.51 -1.67
N LYS A 246 -9.91 15.32 -0.78
CA LYS A 246 -8.79 14.42 -1.04
C LYS A 246 -9.27 12.98 -1.26
N ILE A 247 -8.63 12.31 -2.19
CA ILE A 247 -8.80 10.89 -2.44
C ILE A 247 -8.18 10.14 -1.26
N CYS A 248 -8.92 9.19 -0.71
CA CYS A 248 -8.52 8.45 0.48
C CYS A 248 -8.47 6.93 0.27
N ALA A 249 -9.12 6.40 -0.76
CA ALA A 249 -8.98 5.01 -1.15
C ALA A 249 -9.29 4.82 -2.64
N VAL A 250 -8.69 3.82 -3.25
CA VAL A 250 -8.95 3.43 -4.64
C VAL A 250 -8.96 1.92 -4.77
N THR A 251 -9.62 1.40 -5.80
CA THR A 251 -9.48 -0.03 -6.13
C THR A 251 -8.13 -0.26 -6.79
N SER A 252 -7.30 -1.14 -6.24
CA SER A 252 -6.04 -1.56 -6.88
C SER A 252 -6.29 -2.35 -8.17
N GLN A 253 -7.40 -3.11 -8.22
CA GLN A 253 -7.83 -3.82 -9.41
C GLN A 253 -8.69 -2.92 -10.30
N GLN A 254 -8.60 -3.12 -11.61
CA GLN A 254 -9.57 -2.65 -12.58
C GLN A 254 -10.42 -3.83 -13.07
N SER A 255 -11.66 -3.56 -13.48
CA SER A 255 -12.48 -4.55 -14.14
C SER A 255 -11.98 -4.87 -15.55
N ALA A 256 -12.49 -5.94 -16.16
CA ALA A 256 -12.12 -6.33 -17.52
C ALA A 256 -12.43 -5.26 -18.58
N ASP A 257 -13.41 -4.40 -18.30
CA ASP A 257 -13.82 -3.26 -19.15
C ASP A 257 -13.22 -1.92 -18.70
N GLY A 258 -12.21 -1.94 -17.82
CA GLY A 258 -11.44 -0.77 -17.42
C GLY A 258 -12.12 0.13 -16.39
N LYS A 259 -13.05 -0.38 -15.59
CA LYS A 259 -13.69 0.40 -14.52
C LYS A 259 -12.93 0.28 -13.21
N ILE A 260 -12.86 1.38 -12.49
CA ILE A 260 -12.35 1.51 -11.13
C ILE A 260 -13.35 2.26 -10.26
N VAL A 261 -13.12 2.23 -8.96
CA VAL A 261 -13.81 3.10 -8.00
C VAL A 261 -12.79 3.85 -7.16
N VAL A 262 -13.02 5.16 -7.05
CA VAL A 262 -12.28 6.07 -6.20
C VAL A 262 -13.16 6.48 -5.04
N ALA A 263 -12.60 6.47 -3.83
CA ALA A 263 -13.23 7.06 -2.66
C ALA A 263 -12.52 8.36 -2.28
N TYR A 264 -13.30 9.36 -1.91
CA TYR A 264 -12.81 10.63 -1.41
C TYR A 264 -13.50 11.02 -0.12
N GLU A 265 -12.90 11.92 0.63
CA GLU A 265 -13.42 12.34 1.92
C GLU A 265 -14.71 13.14 1.83
N SER A 266 -15.53 13.06 2.88
CA SER A 266 -16.79 13.79 3.00
C SER A 266 -16.64 15.28 3.35
N GLY A 267 -15.44 15.70 3.76
CA GLY A 267 -15.15 17.08 4.19
C GLY A 267 -13.67 17.30 4.44
N VAL A 268 -13.36 18.41 5.10
CA VAL A 268 -11.96 18.86 5.38
C VAL A 268 -11.55 18.68 6.85
N SER A 269 -12.46 18.26 7.72
CA SER A 269 -12.15 18.05 9.14
C SER A 269 -11.35 16.76 9.36
N ASP A 270 -10.63 16.67 10.48
CA ASP A 270 -9.89 15.47 10.87
C ASP A 270 -10.80 14.24 11.06
N ASN A 271 -12.09 14.47 11.26
CA ASN A 271 -13.12 13.41 11.35
C ASN A 271 -13.88 13.19 10.03
N ALA A 272 -13.40 13.75 8.92
CA ALA A 272 -13.99 13.51 7.61
C ALA A 272 -13.90 12.02 7.26
N LYS A 273 -14.98 11.47 6.72
CA LYS A 273 -15.05 10.04 6.39
C LYS A 273 -14.59 9.80 4.97
N CYS A 274 -13.82 8.76 4.77
CA CYS A 274 -13.47 8.22 3.46
C CYS A 274 -14.65 7.44 2.89
N ASN A 275 -15.74 8.09 2.52
CA ASN A 275 -17.00 7.39 2.25
C ASN A 275 -17.75 7.83 0.99
N GLN A 276 -17.20 8.76 0.21
CA GLN A 276 -17.79 9.21 -1.04
C GLN A 276 -17.23 8.40 -2.19
N LEU A 277 -18.03 7.55 -2.82
CA LEU A 277 -17.61 6.69 -3.93
C LEU A 277 -17.93 7.31 -5.27
N GLN A 278 -17.02 7.21 -6.23
CA GLN A 278 -17.20 7.55 -7.64
C GLN A 278 -16.65 6.42 -8.51
N GLN A 279 -17.49 5.80 -9.31
CA GLN A 279 -17.05 4.86 -10.34
C GLN A 279 -16.56 5.65 -11.57
N LEU A 280 -15.52 5.14 -12.23
CA LEU A 280 -14.86 5.76 -13.38
C LEU A 280 -14.47 4.71 -14.42
N ASP A 281 -14.49 5.12 -15.67
CA ASP A 281 -13.95 4.35 -16.79
C ASP A 281 -12.55 4.89 -17.15
N LEU A 282 -11.54 4.06 -17.03
CA LEU A 282 -10.13 4.44 -17.27
C LEU A 282 -9.84 4.78 -18.73
N ASN A 283 -10.61 4.23 -19.67
CA ASN A 283 -10.38 4.42 -21.10
C ASN A 283 -10.90 5.77 -21.60
N THR A 284 -11.98 6.27 -20.97
CA THR A 284 -12.71 7.45 -21.45
C THR A 284 -12.73 8.60 -20.44
N GLY A 285 -12.41 8.35 -19.18
CA GLY A 285 -12.60 9.31 -18.10
C GLY A 285 -14.08 9.53 -17.72
N ALA A 286 -14.99 8.75 -18.27
CA ALA A 286 -16.41 8.89 -17.98
C ALA A 286 -16.70 8.58 -16.52
N LYS A 287 -17.40 9.53 -15.84
CA LYS A 287 -17.90 9.32 -14.48
C LYS A 287 -19.18 8.49 -14.55
N GLY A 288 -19.20 7.38 -13.83
CA GLY A 288 -20.37 6.56 -13.65
C GLY A 288 -21.17 6.95 -12.40
N TRP A 289 -21.67 5.95 -11.70
CA TRP A 289 -22.47 6.15 -10.49
C TRP A 289 -21.63 6.69 -9.33
N THR A 290 -22.34 7.33 -8.39
CA THR A 290 -21.82 7.73 -7.08
C THR A 290 -22.60 7.03 -5.97
N ALA A 291 -21.96 6.83 -4.83
CA ALA A 291 -22.64 6.33 -3.62
C ALA A 291 -21.95 6.88 -2.37
N VAL A 292 -22.71 6.93 -1.28
CA VAL A 292 -22.17 7.22 0.04
C VAL A 292 -22.17 5.95 0.86
N VAL A 293 -21.00 5.58 1.40
CA VAL A 293 -20.88 4.44 2.30
C VAL A 293 -21.38 4.86 3.68
N PRO A 294 -22.48 4.29 4.18
CA PRO A 294 -22.96 4.61 5.52
C PRO A 294 -22.08 3.94 6.58
N ASP A 295 -22.06 4.48 7.79
CA ASP A 295 -21.57 3.73 8.95
C ASP A 295 -22.43 2.49 9.20
N GLY A 296 -21.83 1.50 9.84
CA GLY A 296 -22.54 0.30 10.31
C GLY A 296 -23.07 0.47 11.73
N ALA A 297 -22.97 -0.62 12.50
CA ALA A 297 -23.28 -0.63 13.92
C ALA A 297 -22.26 0.18 14.73
N LEU A 298 -22.44 0.24 16.05
CA LEU A 298 -21.48 0.89 16.95
C LEU A 298 -20.05 0.36 16.70
N PHE A 299 -19.09 1.29 16.53
CA PHE A 299 -17.69 1.03 16.17
C PHE A 299 -17.45 0.52 14.73
N ASP A 300 -18.47 0.42 13.90
CA ASP A 300 -18.32 0.07 12.49
C ASP A 300 -18.36 1.32 11.61
N SER A 301 -17.25 2.01 11.54
CA SER A 301 -17.12 3.31 10.90
C SER A 301 -16.65 3.20 9.46
N ALA A 302 -17.07 4.14 8.62
CA ALA A 302 -16.54 4.40 7.29
C ALA A 302 -15.49 5.55 7.30
N LEU A 303 -14.83 5.77 8.42
CA LEU A 303 -13.75 6.77 8.55
C LEU A 303 -12.57 6.41 7.61
N SER A 304 -12.21 5.14 7.58
CA SER A 304 -11.29 4.54 6.61
C SER A 304 -11.99 3.33 5.98
N ILE A 305 -11.81 3.13 4.68
CA ILE A 305 -12.39 2.01 3.94
C ILE A 305 -11.38 1.38 3.01
N GLY A 306 -11.49 0.05 2.84
CA GLY A 306 -10.76 -0.70 1.82
C GLY A 306 -11.67 -0.96 0.61
N LEU A 307 -11.12 -0.90 -0.59
CA LEU A 307 -11.85 -1.13 -1.83
C LEU A 307 -11.24 -2.29 -2.62
N SER A 308 -12.05 -3.27 -3.01
CA SER A 308 -11.58 -4.35 -3.87
C SER A 308 -12.63 -4.75 -4.91
N ILE A 309 -12.17 -5.14 -6.10
CA ILE A 309 -13.03 -5.58 -7.20
C ILE A 309 -12.85 -7.08 -7.42
N THR A 310 -13.97 -7.80 -7.56
CA THR A 310 -14.02 -9.19 -7.98
C THR A 310 -15.11 -9.36 -9.04
N GLY A 311 -14.71 -9.53 -10.30
CA GLY A 311 -15.64 -9.56 -11.43
C GLY A 311 -16.46 -8.27 -11.53
N LYS A 312 -17.78 -8.35 -11.36
CA LYS A 312 -18.71 -7.20 -11.37
C LYS A 312 -19.10 -6.74 -9.96
N THR A 313 -18.38 -7.15 -8.95
CA THR A 313 -18.64 -6.76 -7.56
C THR A 313 -17.52 -5.86 -7.05
N LEU A 314 -17.90 -4.67 -6.58
CA LEU A 314 -17.09 -3.85 -5.70
C LEU A 314 -17.39 -4.26 -4.26
N MET A 315 -16.37 -4.63 -3.52
CA MET A 315 -16.44 -4.83 -2.06
C MET A 315 -15.81 -3.65 -1.35
N VAL A 316 -16.54 -3.06 -0.42
CA VAL A 316 -16.12 -1.95 0.42
C VAL A 316 -16.03 -2.45 1.86
N GLY A 317 -14.81 -2.55 2.39
CA GLY A 317 -14.56 -2.88 3.78
C GLY A 317 -14.65 -1.64 4.67
N ARG A 318 -15.35 -1.76 5.80
CA ARG A 318 -15.36 -0.80 6.91
C ARG A 318 -14.60 -1.39 8.10
N SER A 319 -14.59 -0.71 9.21
CA SER A 319 -13.87 -1.17 10.41
C SER A 319 -14.30 -2.58 10.88
N GLN A 320 -15.58 -2.95 10.76
CA GLN A 320 -16.10 -4.21 11.30
C GLN A 320 -17.08 -4.94 10.37
N SER A 321 -17.24 -4.50 9.14
CA SER A 321 -18.14 -5.09 8.16
C SER A 321 -17.77 -4.70 6.74
N GLY A 322 -18.48 -5.22 5.75
CA GLY A 322 -18.32 -4.81 4.37
C GLY A 322 -19.63 -4.71 3.60
N ILE A 323 -19.67 -3.84 2.61
CA ILE A 323 -20.80 -3.66 1.71
C ILE A 323 -20.36 -3.99 0.30
N ALA A 324 -21.11 -4.85 -0.37
CA ALA A 324 -20.91 -5.17 -1.78
C ALA A 324 -21.86 -4.34 -2.66
N TYR A 325 -21.31 -3.77 -3.70
CA TYR A 325 -22.04 -3.04 -4.74
C TYR A 325 -21.84 -3.70 -6.09
N ASN A 326 -22.85 -3.63 -6.94
CA ASN A 326 -22.66 -3.96 -8.35
C ASN A 326 -21.80 -2.87 -9.01
N LEU A 327 -20.68 -3.25 -9.59
CA LEU A 327 -19.69 -2.33 -10.16
C LEU A 327 -20.24 -1.50 -11.32
N ASP A 328 -21.17 -2.06 -12.09
CA ASP A 328 -21.75 -1.37 -13.26
C ASP A 328 -22.85 -0.36 -12.89
N THR A 329 -23.62 -0.64 -11.83
CA THR A 329 -24.83 0.12 -11.50
C THR A 329 -24.78 0.86 -10.19
N GLY A 330 -23.80 0.59 -9.32
CA GLY A 330 -23.73 1.15 -7.96
C GLY A 330 -24.80 0.62 -6.99
N LYS A 331 -25.63 -0.35 -7.41
CA LYS A 331 -26.64 -0.93 -6.53
C LYS A 331 -26.00 -1.81 -5.48
N LYS A 332 -26.39 -1.63 -4.21
CA LYS A 332 -26.00 -2.52 -3.13
C LYS A 332 -26.50 -3.93 -3.42
N LEU A 333 -25.60 -4.91 -3.36
CA LEU A 333 -25.89 -6.33 -3.54
C LEU A 333 -26.20 -6.98 -2.19
N TYR A 334 -25.28 -6.86 -1.25
CA TYR A 334 -25.40 -7.42 0.10
C TYR A 334 -24.50 -6.67 1.08
N GLU A 335 -24.59 -7.05 2.34
CA GLU A 335 -23.70 -6.58 3.39
C GLU A 335 -23.17 -7.78 4.17
N LYS A 336 -21.85 -7.86 4.32
CA LYS A 336 -21.18 -8.84 5.16
C LYS A 336 -21.05 -8.24 6.55
N LYS A 337 -21.96 -8.63 7.44
CA LYS A 337 -22.03 -8.16 8.83
C LYS A 337 -21.31 -9.12 9.77
N LYS A 338 -21.21 -8.72 11.03
CA LYS A 338 -20.86 -9.61 12.15
C LYS A 338 -21.61 -10.93 12.03
N TYR A 339 -20.89 -12.02 12.25
CA TYR A 339 -21.46 -13.38 12.25
C TYR A 339 -20.91 -14.20 13.42
N GLY A 340 -21.47 -15.40 13.63
CA GLY A 340 -21.11 -16.24 14.75
C GLY A 340 -21.29 -15.54 16.10
N ALA A 341 -20.47 -15.87 17.08
CA ALA A 341 -20.53 -15.25 18.40
C ALA A 341 -19.99 -13.81 18.38
N ALA A 342 -18.89 -13.56 17.69
CA ALA A 342 -18.24 -12.24 17.64
C ALA A 342 -17.19 -12.15 16.52
N CYS A 343 -17.52 -12.54 15.29
CA CYS A 343 -16.63 -12.38 14.14
C CYS A 343 -16.98 -11.11 13.35
N PHE A 344 -16.02 -10.21 13.19
CA PHE A 344 -16.17 -8.90 12.54
C PHE A 344 -15.33 -8.86 11.25
N PRO A 345 -15.96 -8.97 10.06
CA PRO A 345 -15.25 -8.99 8.79
C PRO A 345 -14.88 -7.56 8.36
N GLY A 346 -13.68 -7.10 8.72
CA GLY A 346 -13.18 -5.77 8.39
C GLY A 346 -12.32 -5.71 7.13
N GLY A 347 -11.59 -6.78 6.80
CA GLY A 347 -10.67 -6.82 5.66
C GLY A 347 -11.19 -7.65 4.49
N PHE A 348 -10.97 -7.15 3.25
CA PHE A 348 -11.35 -7.85 2.03
C PHE A 348 -10.26 -7.77 0.98
N ALA A 349 -10.11 -8.86 0.21
CA ALA A 349 -9.20 -8.94 -0.92
C ALA A 349 -9.94 -9.42 -2.17
N GLY A 350 -9.72 -8.73 -3.29
CA GLY A 350 -10.39 -8.97 -4.56
C GLY A 350 -9.46 -9.48 -5.66
N GLY A 351 -10.01 -9.65 -6.84
CA GLY A 351 -9.35 -10.19 -8.03
C GLY A 351 -10.11 -11.38 -8.61
N ALA A 352 -9.44 -12.52 -8.79
CA ALA A 352 -10.09 -13.74 -9.28
C ALA A 352 -11.07 -14.36 -8.25
N LYS A 353 -10.88 -14.07 -6.97
CA LYS A 353 -11.71 -14.51 -5.84
C LYS A 353 -11.96 -13.35 -4.90
N LEU A 354 -13.04 -13.43 -4.12
CA LEU A 354 -13.31 -12.53 -3.01
C LEU A 354 -12.98 -13.24 -1.70
N ILE A 355 -11.98 -12.74 -1.01
CA ILE A 355 -11.54 -13.22 0.31
C ILE A 355 -11.95 -12.20 1.37
N SER A 356 -12.50 -12.67 2.47
CA SER A 356 -12.82 -11.86 3.66
C SER A 356 -11.99 -12.34 4.83
N VAL A 357 -11.45 -11.42 5.60
CA VAL A 357 -10.77 -11.66 6.87
C VAL A 357 -11.60 -11.02 7.97
N ALA A 358 -11.87 -11.79 9.01
CA ALA A 358 -12.64 -11.35 10.18
C ALA A 358 -11.84 -11.61 11.45
N SER A 359 -11.86 -10.63 12.37
CA SER A 359 -11.40 -10.83 13.74
C SER A 359 -12.55 -11.40 14.58
N CYS A 360 -12.32 -12.52 15.22
CA CYS A 360 -13.30 -13.28 15.98
C CYS A 360 -12.94 -13.32 17.46
N GLY A 361 -13.92 -13.04 18.34
CA GLY A 361 -13.76 -13.21 19.78
C GLY A 361 -12.70 -12.29 20.40
N ALA A 362 -12.49 -11.10 19.85
CA ALA A 362 -11.48 -10.15 20.32
C ALA A 362 -11.55 -9.93 21.84
N GLY A 363 -10.40 -10.00 22.52
CA GLY A 363 -10.27 -9.88 23.97
C GLY A 363 -10.72 -11.12 24.75
N SER A 364 -11.06 -12.23 24.10
CA SER A 364 -11.45 -13.47 24.77
C SER A 364 -10.38 -14.56 24.65
N SER A 365 -10.56 -15.63 25.43
CA SER A 365 -9.66 -16.80 25.33
C SER A 365 -9.75 -17.53 23.98
N THR A 366 -10.78 -17.25 23.19
CA THR A 366 -11.04 -17.84 21.85
C THR A 366 -10.76 -16.87 20.72
N GLU A 367 -10.03 -15.78 20.98
CA GLU A 367 -9.62 -14.82 19.95
C GLU A 367 -8.82 -15.46 18.83
N HIS A 368 -9.23 -15.20 17.59
CA HIS A 368 -8.58 -15.70 16.39
C HIS A 368 -9.10 -14.95 15.16
N ASP A 369 -8.37 -15.00 14.06
CA ASP A 369 -8.87 -14.56 12.76
C ASP A 369 -9.56 -15.70 12.01
N GLU A 370 -10.54 -15.36 11.19
CA GLU A 370 -11.16 -16.25 10.21
C GLU A 370 -11.00 -15.72 8.80
N VAL A 371 -10.58 -16.58 7.88
CA VAL A 371 -10.51 -16.31 6.44
C VAL A 371 -11.64 -17.05 5.74
N GLN A 372 -12.40 -16.34 4.90
CA GLN A 372 -13.50 -16.90 4.13
C GLN A 372 -13.37 -16.58 2.64
N GLU A 373 -13.60 -17.54 1.75
CA GLU A 373 -13.92 -17.25 0.36
C GLU A 373 -15.41 -17.01 0.23
N LEU A 374 -15.77 -15.88 -0.34
CA LEU A 374 -17.15 -15.48 -0.59
C LEU A 374 -17.51 -15.64 -2.06
N ASP A 375 -18.76 -15.98 -2.34
CA ASP A 375 -19.35 -15.74 -3.66
C ASP A 375 -19.50 -14.23 -3.84
N PRO A 376 -18.87 -13.61 -4.86
CA PRO A 376 -18.85 -12.15 -4.97
C PRO A 376 -20.23 -11.54 -5.25
N ALA A 377 -21.15 -12.27 -5.91
CA ALA A 377 -22.46 -11.75 -6.24
C ALA A 377 -23.47 -11.82 -5.07
N THR A 378 -23.30 -12.78 -4.18
CA THR A 378 -24.29 -13.09 -3.13
C THR A 378 -23.76 -12.98 -1.71
N GLY A 379 -22.44 -12.92 -1.52
CA GLY A 379 -21.81 -12.93 -0.20
C GLY A 379 -21.87 -14.29 0.52
N LYS A 380 -22.36 -15.34 -0.15
CA LYS A 380 -22.40 -16.69 0.44
C LYS A 380 -20.98 -17.21 0.65
N VAL A 381 -20.75 -17.76 1.83
CA VAL A 381 -19.48 -18.38 2.20
C VAL A 381 -19.33 -19.69 1.45
N LYS A 382 -18.22 -19.88 0.75
CA LYS A 382 -17.84 -21.13 0.11
C LYS A 382 -17.07 -22.04 1.06
N TRP A 383 -16.14 -21.46 1.81
CA TRP A 383 -15.40 -22.13 2.87
C TRP A 383 -14.96 -21.11 3.94
N THR A 384 -14.63 -21.63 5.13
CA THR A 384 -14.08 -20.86 6.25
C THR A 384 -12.83 -21.56 6.77
N LYS A 385 -11.80 -20.79 7.05
CA LYS A 385 -10.56 -21.24 7.68
C LYS A 385 -10.29 -20.39 8.91
N ALA A 386 -10.34 -21.01 10.10
CA ALA A 386 -9.86 -20.39 11.32
C ALA A 386 -8.31 -20.38 11.32
N ILE A 387 -7.74 -19.24 11.64
CA ILE A 387 -6.31 -19.05 11.86
C ILE A 387 -5.98 -19.44 13.30
N PRO A 388 -4.86 -20.11 13.56
CA PRO A 388 -4.47 -20.48 14.91
C PRO A 388 -4.42 -19.25 15.83
N LYS A 389 -4.85 -19.44 17.09
CA LYS A 389 -4.79 -18.38 18.11
C LYS A 389 -3.37 -17.81 18.21
N GLY A 390 -3.27 -16.49 18.42
CA GLY A 390 -2.01 -15.76 18.50
C GLY A 390 -1.42 -15.38 17.14
N TRP A 391 -2.12 -15.70 16.04
CA TRP A 391 -1.75 -15.28 14.68
C TRP A 391 -2.85 -14.42 14.09
N THR A 392 -2.45 -13.35 13.44
CA THR A 392 -3.34 -12.42 12.70
C THR A 392 -2.96 -12.38 11.22
N VAL A 393 -3.96 -12.18 10.37
CA VAL A 393 -3.74 -12.02 8.93
C VAL A 393 -3.40 -10.56 8.64
N GLY A 394 -2.14 -10.28 8.38
CA GLY A 394 -1.67 -8.95 7.99
C GLY A 394 -2.02 -8.62 6.54
N HIS A 395 -1.74 -9.53 5.60
CA HIS A 395 -1.95 -9.27 4.17
C HIS A 395 -2.39 -10.53 3.41
N VAL A 396 -3.02 -10.30 2.27
CA VAL A 396 -3.35 -11.32 1.26
C VAL A 396 -2.49 -11.06 0.02
N TYR A 397 -1.37 -11.76 -0.10
CA TYR A 397 -0.43 -11.61 -1.22
C TYR A 397 -1.01 -12.05 -2.55
N SER A 398 -1.95 -12.99 -2.53
CA SER A 398 -2.68 -13.46 -3.70
C SER A 398 -4.01 -14.06 -3.28
N VAL A 399 -5.03 -13.91 -4.13
CA VAL A 399 -6.33 -14.56 -3.96
C VAL A 399 -6.48 -15.82 -4.83
N ASN A 400 -5.57 -16.07 -5.78
CA ASN A 400 -5.62 -17.27 -6.65
C ASN A 400 -4.22 -17.65 -7.19
N PRO A 401 -3.53 -18.61 -6.55
CA PRO A 401 -3.89 -19.29 -5.28
C PRO A 401 -3.96 -18.32 -4.10
N VAL A 402 -4.68 -18.70 -3.04
CA VAL A 402 -4.75 -17.88 -1.82
C VAL A 402 -3.44 -18.01 -1.07
N VAL A 403 -2.75 -16.89 -0.89
CA VAL A 403 -1.50 -16.78 -0.13
C VAL A 403 -1.66 -15.69 0.93
N LEU A 404 -1.53 -16.10 2.19
CA LEU A 404 -1.73 -15.24 3.36
C LEU A 404 -0.38 -14.94 4.01
N TYR A 405 -0.14 -13.69 4.33
CA TYR A 405 0.91 -13.27 5.25
C TYR A 405 0.30 -13.06 6.63
N MET A 406 0.88 -13.67 7.63
CA MET A 406 0.41 -13.64 9.01
C MET A 406 1.56 -13.27 9.93
N THR A 407 1.24 -12.56 11.01
CA THR A 407 2.16 -12.24 12.10
C THR A 407 1.61 -12.77 13.41
N ASP A 408 2.47 -13.01 14.40
CA ASP A 408 2.05 -13.27 15.76
C ASP A 408 1.66 -11.97 16.50
N GLU A 409 1.02 -12.07 17.67
CA GLU A 409 0.51 -10.94 18.45
C GLU A 409 1.58 -9.87 18.76
N ASP A 410 2.84 -10.28 18.83
CA ASP A 410 3.96 -9.38 19.11
C ASP A 410 4.69 -8.93 17.85
N ASP A 411 4.23 -9.32 16.66
CA ASP A 411 4.86 -9.09 15.34
C ASP A 411 6.33 -9.57 15.26
N LYS A 412 6.71 -10.48 16.13
CA LYS A 412 8.08 -11.01 16.19
C LYS A 412 8.33 -12.15 15.23
N HIS A 413 7.27 -12.88 14.87
CA HIS A 413 7.33 -13.99 13.94
C HIS A 413 6.33 -13.75 12.81
N TRP A 414 6.67 -14.23 11.66
CA TRP A 414 5.80 -14.20 10.49
C TRP A 414 5.60 -15.62 9.94
N ASN A 415 4.50 -15.82 9.25
CA ASN A 415 4.20 -17.03 8.51
C ASN A 415 3.54 -16.68 7.19
N ILE A 416 3.91 -17.37 6.12
CA ILE A 416 3.24 -17.24 4.84
C ILE A 416 2.62 -18.61 4.51
N SER A 417 1.29 -18.64 4.46
CA SER A 417 0.53 -19.87 4.21
C SER A 417 -0.17 -19.82 2.85
N THR A 418 -0.07 -20.92 2.11
CA THR A 418 -0.86 -21.14 0.90
C THR A 418 -2.05 -22.02 1.24
N LEU A 419 -3.25 -21.64 0.77
CA LEU A 419 -4.46 -22.41 0.95
C LEU A 419 -4.85 -23.16 -0.33
N LYS A 420 -5.49 -24.31 -0.16
CA LYS A 420 -6.16 -25.08 -1.23
C LYS A 420 -7.49 -24.43 -1.61
N ALA A 421 -8.14 -24.95 -2.63
CA ALA A 421 -9.44 -24.47 -3.11
C ALA A 421 -10.56 -24.60 -2.05
N ASP A 422 -10.43 -25.52 -1.10
CA ASP A 422 -11.37 -25.77 -0.02
C ASP A 422 -11.05 -24.97 1.28
N GLY A 423 -10.03 -24.09 1.23
CA GLY A 423 -9.59 -23.29 2.38
C GLY A 423 -8.65 -24.04 3.33
N SER A 424 -8.36 -25.33 3.12
CA SER A 424 -7.37 -26.03 3.93
C SER A 424 -5.95 -25.57 3.59
N VAL A 425 -5.04 -25.63 4.57
CA VAL A 425 -3.64 -25.28 4.34
C VAL A 425 -3.01 -26.24 3.34
N ARG A 426 -2.39 -25.71 2.31
CA ARG A 426 -1.61 -26.44 1.32
C ARG A 426 -0.15 -26.55 1.73
N SER A 427 0.44 -25.42 2.12
CA SER A 427 1.83 -25.35 2.57
C SER A 427 2.03 -24.10 3.42
N GLN A 428 3.12 -24.08 4.15
CA GLN A 428 3.65 -22.91 4.84
C GLN A 428 5.08 -22.69 4.36
N VAL A 429 5.50 -21.43 4.28
CA VAL A 429 6.86 -21.10 3.82
C VAL A 429 7.88 -21.58 4.84
N ASP A 430 8.82 -22.40 4.35
CA ASP A 430 9.97 -22.91 5.08
C ASP A 430 11.24 -22.31 4.46
N SER A 431 11.62 -21.13 4.95
CA SER A 431 12.80 -20.39 4.51
C SER A 431 13.46 -19.70 5.70
N LYS A 432 14.77 -19.64 5.68
CA LYS A 432 15.57 -18.88 6.66
C LYS A 432 15.81 -17.43 6.24
N ALA A 433 15.31 -17.03 5.07
CA ALA A 433 15.45 -15.67 4.58
C ALA A 433 14.47 -14.74 5.29
N THR A 434 14.90 -13.53 5.56
CA THR A 434 14.02 -12.43 5.90
C THR A 434 13.56 -11.80 4.60
N PHE A 435 12.25 -11.65 4.43
CA PHE A 435 11.65 -11.06 3.24
C PHE A 435 11.17 -9.64 3.53
N ALA A 436 11.31 -8.77 2.55
CA ALA A 436 10.96 -7.35 2.69
C ALA A 436 10.17 -6.84 1.45
N PRO A 437 8.97 -7.39 1.15
CA PRO A 437 8.07 -6.69 0.25
C PRO A 437 7.61 -5.39 0.93
N SER A 438 7.35 -4.35 0.14
CA SER A 438 6.83 -3.10 0.67
C SER A 438 5.32 -3.21 0.84
N CYS A 439 4.86 -3.27 2.07
CA CYS A 439 3.44 -3.33 2.41
C CYS A 439 3.02 -2.08 3.19
N GLY A 440 1.85 -1.53 2.88
CA GLY A 440 1.19 -0.52 3.70
C GLY A 440 0.62 -1.12 4.98
N SER A 441 0.08 -0.30 5.85
CA SER A 441 -0.60 -0.77 7.06
C SER A 441 -2.01 -1.24 6.73
N SER A 442 -2.25 -2.54 6.73
CA SER A 442 -3.58 -3.10 6.50
C SER A 442 -4.59 -2.71 7.58
N PHE A 443 -4.11 -2.45 8.79
CA PHE A 443 -4.96 -2.05 9.91
C PHE A 443 -5.51 -0.62 9.77
N ILE A 444 -4.71 0.29 9.21
CA ILE A 444 -5.12 1.68 9.02
C ILE A 444 -6.01 1.83 7.78
N ASP A 445 -5.65 1.13 6.70
CA ASP A 445 -6.24 1.36 5.38
C ASP A 445 -7.36 0.36 5.05
N ASN A 446 -7.59 -0.66 5.89
CA ASN A 446 -8.49 -1.79 5.61
C ASN A 446 -8.22 -2.48 4.25
N ASP A 447 -7.00 -2.33 3.72
CA ASP A 447 -6.55 -2.91 2.47
C ASP A 447 -5.57 -4.07 2.73
N LEU A 448 -6.02 -5.27 2.45
CA LEU A 448 -5.21 -6.49 2.61
C LEU A 448 -4.23 -6.71 1.44
N GLN A 449 -4.32 -5.94 0.36
CA GLN A 449 -3.57 -6.15 -0.88
C GLN A 449 -2.59 -5.02 -1.22
N ASN A 450 -2.27 -4.15 -0.27
CA ASN A 450 -1.39 -3.00 -0.44
C ASN A 450 0.11 -3.34 -0.39
N CYS A 451 0.49 -4.56 -0.76
CA CYS A 451 1.89 -5.00 -0.84
C CYS A 451 2.44 -4.90 -2.26
N GLN A 452 3.64 -4.36 -2.36
CA GLN A 452 4.41 -4.26 -3.59
C GLN A 452 5.75 -4.99 -3.48
N GLY A 453 6.40 -5.20 -4.61
CA GLY A 453 7.68 -5.91 -4.63
C GLY A 453 7.54 -7.41 -4.41
N LEU A 454 6.38 -7.98 -4.66
CA LEU A 454 6.15 -9.41 -4.69
C LEU A 454 5.37 -9.82 -5.94
N ALA A 455 5.49 -11.07 -6.34
CA ALA A 455 4.70 -11.62 -7.44
C ALA A 455 4.29 -13.07 -7.10
N VAL A 456 3.15 -13.49 -7.63
CA VAL A 456 2.62 -14.84 -7.45
C VAL A 456 2.15 -15.38 -8.80
N ASP A 457 2.52 -16.61 -9.12
CA ASP A 457 1.90 -17.37 -10.20
C ASP A 457 1.15 -18.59 -9.65
N ALA A 458 0.66 -19.47 -10.51
CA ALA A 458 -0.13 -20.63 -10.11
C ALA A 458 0.62 -21.60 -9.15
N SER A 459 1.94 -21.55 -9.11
CA SER A 459 2.79 -22.51 -8.41
C SER A 459 3.87 -21.89 -7.51
N THR A 460 4.13 -20.60 -7.67
CA THR A 460 5.33 -19.99 -7.08
C THR A 460 5.03 -18.59 -6.54
N LEU A 461 5.54 -18.30 -5.36
CA LEU A 461 5.62 -16.96 -4.76
C LEU A 461 7.05 -16.45 -4.90
N TYR A 462 7.21 -15.22 -5.34
CA TYR A 462 8.49 -14.53 -5.53
C TYR A 462 8.59 -13.37 -4.57
N LEU A 463 9.60 -13.42 -3.69
CA LEU A 463 9.82 -12.42 -2.64
C LEU A 463 11.23 -11.85 -2.69
N PRO A 464 11.40 -10.55 -2.46
CA PRO A 464 12.72 -9.96 -2.26
C PRO A 464 13.19 -10.27 -0.83
N THR A 465 14.47 -10.58 -0.67
CA THR A 465 15.08 -10.63 0.66
C THR A 465 15.33 -9.22 1.17
N ASP A 466 15.31 -9.08 2.50
CA ASP A 466 15.77 -7.87 3.14
C ASP A 466 17.26 -7.63 2.84
N ALA A 467 17.58 -6.38 2.49
CA ALA A 467 18.94 -5.89 2.37
C ALA A 467 18.97 -4.43 2.81
N THR A 468 19.54 -4.18 3.97
CA THR A 468 19.70 -2.82 4.49
C THR A 468 20.58 -1.94 3.58
N THR A 469 21.51 -2.55 2.87
CA THR A 469 22.34 -1.90 1.85
C THR A 469 22.77 -2.90 0.79
N GLY A 470 22.84 -2.46 -0.45
CA GLY A 470 23.41 -3.25 -1.55
C GLY A 470 22.43 -4.22 -2.21
N ALA A 471 22.98 -5.28 -2.79
CA ALA A 471 22.22 -6.24 -3.57
C ALA A 471 21.45 -7.21 -2.68
N ASN A 472 20.13 -7.29 -2.87
CA ASN A 472 19.29 -8.34 -2.31
C ASN A 472 19.22 -9.57 -3.24
N GLN A 473 18.34 -10.50 -2.91
CA GLN A 473 17.99 -11.65 -3.74
C GLN A 473 16.46 -11.70 -3.93
N ILE A 474 16.03 -12.21 -5.08
CA ILE A 474 14.67 -12.69 -5.24
C ILE A 474 14.67 -14.19 -4.97
N VAL A 475 13.81 -14.63 -4.09
CA VAL A 475 13.61 -16.04 -3.71
C VAL A 475 12.29 -16.51 -4.29
N ALA A 476 12.32 -17.62 -5.03
CA ALA A 476 11.14 -18.31 -5.52
C ALA A 476 10.75 -19.43 -4.55
N ILE A 477 9.52 -19.38 -4.05
CA ILE A 477 8.96 -20.34 -3.11
C ILE A 477 7.92 -21.21 -3.81
N ASP A 478 8.05 -22.51 -3.72
CA ASP A 478 7.06 -23.46 -4.22
C ASP A 478 5.81 -23.44 -3.35
N LEU A 479 4.67 -23.09 -3.94
CA LEU A 479 3.39 -22.98 -3.21
C LEU A 479 2.78 -24.34 -2.83
N ALA A 480 3.28 -25.45 -3.37
CA ALA A 480 2.83 -26.78 -2.97
C ALA A 480 3.55 -27.29 -1.71
N THR A 481 4.79 -26.90 -1.54
CA THR A 481 5.67 -27.43 -0.48
C THR A 481 6.10 -26.38 0.54
N GLY A 482 5.99 -25.09 0.23
CA GLY A 482 6.52 -23.98 1.03
C GLY A 482 8.04 -23.84 0.95
N LYS A 483 8.73 -24.66 0.17
CA LYS A 483 10.20 -24.67 0.10
C LYS A 483 10.71 -23.75 -1.00
N GLU A 484 11.92 -23.28 -0.82
CA GLU A 484 12.63 -22.52 -1.84
C GLU A 484 12.92 -23.39 -3.07
N LYS A 485 12.64 -22.85 -4.26
CA LYS A 485 12.98 -23.49 -5.55
C LYS A 485 14.33 -23.00 -6.06
N TRP A 486 14.54 -21.70 -6.03
CA TRP A 486 15.75 -21.04 -6.50
C TRP A 486 15.85 -19.61 -5.94
N ARG A 487 17.04 -19.03 -6.07
CA ARG A 487 17.33 -17.63 -5.74
C ARG A 487 18.09 -16.97 -6.87
N VAL A 488 17.85 -15.69 -7.08
CA VAL A 488 18.60 -14.88 -8.02
C VAL A 488 19.05 -13.60 -7.31
N LYS A 489 20.36 -13.34 -7.33
CA LYS A 489 20.95 -12.12 -6.79
C LYS A 489 20.64 -10.93 -7.71
N SER A 490 20.43 -9.76 -7.14
CA SER A 490 20.36 -8.53 -7.92
C SER A 490 21.57 -8.39 -8.84
N PRO A 491 21.37 -8.02 -10.12
CA PRO A 491 22.47 -7.84 -11.07
C PRO A 491 23.29 -6.58 -10.81
N ALA A 492 22.89 -5.74 -9.87
CA ALA A 492 23.56 -4.51 -9.46
C ALA A 492 23.74 -4.47 -7.93
N SER A 493 24.53 -3.50 -7.44
CA SER A 493 24.73 -3.29 -5.99
C SER A 493 23.58 -2.53 -5.33
N VAL A 494 22.35 -2.77 -5.77
CA VAL A 494 21.09 -2.21 -5.26
C VAL A 494 20.04 -3.30 -5.25
N SER A 495 18.91 -3.06 -4.61
CA SER A 495 17.83 -4.05 -4.51
C SER A 495 17.13 -4.28 -5.86
N THR A 496 16.62 -5.48 -6.01
CA THR A 496 15.72 -5.88 -7.11
C THR A 496 14.40 -6.35 -6.52
N VAL A 497 13.30 -5.79 -7.00
CA VAL A 497 11.96 -6.09 -6.51
C VAL A 497 11.09 -6.68 -7.62
N PRO A 498 10.35 -7.79 -7.35
CA PRO A 498 9.39 -8.33 -8.29
C PRO A 498 8.32 -7.29 -8.69
N ILE A 499 7.91 -7.31 -9.97
CA ILE A 499 6.76 -6.56 -10.46
C ILE A 499 5.58 -7.51 -10.66
N LYS A 500 5.74 -8.47 -11.58
CA LYS A 500 4.71 -9.46 -11.94
C LYS A 500 5.29 -10.63 -12.71
N VAL A 501 4.50 -11.71 -12.86
CA VAL A 501 4.83 -12.82 -13.75
C VAL A 501 4.03 -12.67 -15.06
N GLN A 502 4.72 -12.72 -16.17
CA GLN A 502 4.11 -12.64 -17.50
C GLN A 502 4.86 -13.51 -18.50
N GLY A 503 4.14 -14.33 -19.27
CA GLY A 503 4.72 -15.15 -20.32
C GLY A 503 5.82 -16.12 -19.83
N GLY A 504 5.67 -16.72 -18.65
CA GLY A 504 6.66 -17.63 -18.06
C GLY A 504 7.94 -16.95 -17.58
N LYS A 505 7.90 -15.64 -17.39
CA LYS A 505 9.01 -14.83 -16.87
C LYS A 505 8.54 -13.99 -15.68
N LEU A 506 9.35 -13.92 -14.65
CA LEU A 506 9.24 -12.92 -13.60
C LEU A 506 9.83 -11.61 -14.13
N LEU A 507 9.05 -10.56 -14.16
CA LEU A 507 9.49 -9.21 -14.42
C LEU A 507 9.85 -8.56 -13.09
N ALA A 508 11.00 -7.88 -13.02
CA ALA A 508 11.48 -7.26 -11.81
C ALA A 508 12.14 -5.91 -12.12
N TYR A 509 12.08 -5.01 -11.15
CA TYR A 509 12.74 -3.71 -11.19
C TYR A 509 13.98 -3.75 -10.31
N VAL A 510 15.13 -3.47 -10.92
CA VAL A 510 16.40 -3.18 -10.24
C VAL A 510 16.39 -1.70 -9.93
N GLU A 511 16.46 -1.34 -8.67
CA GLU A 511 16.34 0.03 -8.22
C GLU A 511 17.43 0.93 -8.78
N ALA A 512 17.14 2.21 -8.92
CA ALA A 512 18.14 3.19 -9.25
C ALA A 512 19.14 3.36 -8.09
N SER A 513 20.38 3.66 -8.44
CA SER A 513 21.39 4.13 -7.47
C SER A 513 21.53 5.65 -7.57
N TYR A 514 22.38 6.23 -6.73
CA TYR A 514 22.68 7.67 -6.82
C TYR A 514 23.18 8.11 -8.21
N SER A 515 23.89 7.24 -8.92
CA SER A 515 24.59 7.57 -10.18
C SER A 515 24.12 6.78 -11.40
N ALA A 516 23.23 5.81 -11.23
CA ALA A 516 22.76 4.97 -12.32
C ALA A 516 21.25 4.78 -12.24
N GLY A 517 20.55 5.01 -13.34
CA GLY A 517 19.12 4.73 -13.48
C GLY A 517 18.84 3.24 -13.27
N GLY A 518 17.61 2.95 -12.88
CA GLY A 518 17.14 1.59 -12.62
C GLY A 518 17.13 0.72 -13.88
N GLN A 519 16.73 -0.53 -13.71
CA GLN A 519 16.59 -1.48 -14.82
C GLN A 519 15.27 -2.24 -14.69
N VAL A 520 14.68 -2.59 -15.81
CA VAL A 520 13.68 -3.67 -15.85
C VAL A 520 14.39 -4.92 -16.36
N VAL A 521 14.21 -6.00 -15.63
CA VAL A 521 14.81 -7.30 -15.97
C VAL A 521 13.73 -8.38 -16.04
N SER A 522 14.01 -9.44 -16.79
CA SER A 522 13.21 -10.65 -16.80
C SER A 522 14.01 -11.86 -16.33
N ILE A 523 13.39 -12.76 -15.61
CA ILE A 523 13.97 -13.98 -15.07
C ILE A 523 13.06 -15.14 -15.46
N PRO A 524 13.54 -16.19 -16.17
CA PRO A 524 12.74 -17.36 -16.47
C PRO A 524 12.20 -18.01 -15.18
N THR A 525 10.90 -18.33 -15.15
CA THR A 525 10.27 -18.96 -13.97
C THR A 525 10.40 -20.49 -13.97
N THR A 526 10.70 -21.06 -15.13
CA THR A 526 10.84 -22.50 -15.36
C THR A 526 12.25 -22.86 -15.85
N GLY A 527 12.58 -24.16 -15.81
CA GLY A 527 13.91 -24.66 -16.18
C GLY A 527 14.91 -24.59 -15.01
N SER A 528 16.18 -24.85 -15.29
CA SER A 528 17.27 -24.84 -14.31
C SER A 528 18.11 -23.55 -14.33
N ALA A 529 17.98 -22.73 -15.38
CA ALA A 529 18.70 -21.48 -15.54
C ALA A 529 17.77 -20.29 -15.31
N HIS A 530 17.98 -19.58 -14.22
CA HIS A 530 17.18 -18.40 -13.85
C HIS A 530 18.02 -17.13 -14.05
N THR A 531 18.65 -17.04 -15.24
CA THR A 531 19.54 -15.90 -15.54
C THR A 531 18.74 -14.65 -15.84
N THR A 532 19.14 -13.56 -15.19
CA THR A 532 18.56 -12.25 -15.39
C THR A 532 18.88 -11.70 -16.78
N THR A 533 17.86 -11.32 -17.53
CA THR A 533 17.96 -10.65 -18.82
C THR A 533 17.45 -9.23 -18.71
N LYS A 534 18.28 -8.24 -19.05
CA LYS A 534 17.91 -6.83 -19.04
C LYS A 534 16.96 -6.51 -20.21
N LEU A 535 15.81 -5.93 -19.89
CA LEU A 535 14.82 -5.46 -20.86
C LEU A 535 14.96 -3.96 -21.13
N LEU A 536 15.08 -3.17 -20.06
CA LEU A 536 15.31 -1.72 -20.10
C LEU A 536 16.45 -1.35 -19.16
N GLN A 537 17.20 -0.30 -19.53
CA GLN A 537 18.14 0.42 -18.68
C GLN A 537 17.72 1.88 -18.71
N MET A 538 17.31 2.45 -17.59
CA MET A 538 16.96 3.86 -17.49
C MET A 538 18.22 4.72 -17.55
N PRO A 539 18.13 5.94 -18.09
CA PRO A 539 19.28 6.83 -18.20
C PRO A 539 19.76 7.30 -16.81
N SER A 540 21.05 7.54 -16.69
CA SER A 540 21.64 8.05 -15.45
C SER A 540 21.09 9.43 -15.05
N GLY A 541 20.64 10.23 -16.02
CA GLY A 541 20.03 11.54 -15.77
C GLY A 541 18.75 11.49 -14.91
N THR A 542 18.07 10.34 -14.86
CA THR A 542 16.88 10.16 -14.02
C THR A 542 17.15 9.46 -12.69
N ALA A 543 18.37 9.05 -12.43
CA ALA A 543 18.72 8.23 -11.27
C ALA A 543 18.26 8.85 -9.93
N GLN A 544 18.50 10.15 -9.75
CA GLN A 544 18.10 10.86 -8.53
C GLN A 544 16.58 10.99 -8.40
N ILE A 545 15.88 11.18 -9.52
CA ILE A 545 14.41 11.27 -9.53
C ILE A 545 13.82 9.89 -9.17
N GLU A 546 14.29 8.82 -9.81
CA GLU A 546 13.87 7.46 -9.48
C GLU A 546 14.12 7.13 -8.00
N SER A 547 15.28 7.51 -7.47
CA SER A 547 15.64 7.28 -6.06
C SER A 547 14.82 8.11 -5.09
N SER A 548 14.20 9.22 -5.52
CA SER A 548 13.35 10.06 -4.67
C SER A 548 11.95 9.47 -4.45
N PHE A 549 11.54 8.50 -5.25
CA PHE A 549 10.27 7.79 -5.07
C PHE A 549 10.39 6.74 -3.94
N PHE A 550 10.44 7.19 -2.68
CA PHE A 550 10.52 6.29 -1.51
C PHE A 550 9.28 5.42 -1.36
N SER A 551 8.10 6.00 -1.62
CA SER A 551 6.82 5.32 -1.66
C SER A 551 6.31 5.39 -3.09
N ARG A 552 6.20 4.26 -3.77
CA ARG A 552 6.03 4.26 -5.23
C ARG A 552 5.14 3.12 -5.73
N ASP A 553 4.47 3.36 -6.83
CA ASP A 553 3.90 2.35 -7.71
C ASP A 553 4.81 2.13 -8.90
N ILE A 554 4.99 0.88 -9.31
CA ILE A 554 5.76 0.50 -10.51
C ILE A 554 4.99 -0.50 -11.35
N ASP A 555 5.05 -0.37 -12.66
CA ASP A 555 4.55 -1.38 -13.59
C ASP A 555 5.38 -1.42 -14.88
N TYR A 556 5.35 -2.56 -15.57
CA TYR A 556 5.96 -2.75 -16.87
C TYR A 556 4.94 -3.37 -17.83
N VAL A 557 4.53 -2.59 -18.81
CA VAL A 557 3.48 -2.95 -19.78
C VAL A 557 3.94 -2.60 -21.20
N ASP A 558 3.83 -3.54 -22.12
CA ASP A 558 4.11 -3.36 -23.55
C ASP A 558 5.45 -2.66 -23.85
N GLY A 559 6.51 -3.11 -23.14
CA GLY A 559 7.86 -2.59 -23.33
C GLY A 559 8.12 -1.24 -22.68
N ARG A 560 7.17 -0.69 -21.91
CA ARG A 560 7.29 0.57 -21.18
C ARG A 560 7.31 0.33 -19.67
N PHE A 561 8.14 1.05 -18.97
CA PHE A 561 8.21 1.05 -17.51
C PHE A 561 7.63 2.34 -16.98
N TYR A 562 6.79 2.20 -15.96
CA TYR A 562 6.14 3.30 -15.27
C TYR A 562 6.52 3.28 -13.80
N ILE A 563 6.86 4.44 -13.26
CA ILE A 563 7.11 4.66 -11.85
C ILE A 563 6.39 5.92 -11.41
N SER A 564 5.71 5.89 -10.27
CA SER A 564 4.99 7.04 -9.74
C SER A 564 5.06 7.10 -8.22
N SER A 565 4.96 8.30 -7.65
CA SER A 565 4.84 8.48 -6.20
C SER A 565 3.48 8.01 -5.71
N THR A 566 3.43 7.39 -4.53
CA THR A 566 2.18 7.09 -3.82
C THR A 566 1.91 8.09 -2.69
N ARG A 567 2.86 9.00 -2.42
CA ARG A 567 2.73 10.08 -1.45
C ARG A 567 3.43 11.33 -1.95
N LEU A 568 2.77 12.47 -1.79
CA LEU A 568 3.29 13.80 -2.11
C LEU A 568 3.86 14.45 -0.86
N ASN A 569 4.95 15.20 -1.02
CA ASN A 569 5.61 15.88 0.09
C ASN A 569 4.94 17.21 0.48
N GLY A 570 4.14 17.78 -0.43
CA GLY A 570 3.54 19.09 -0.23
C GLY A 570 4.56 20.24 -0.25
N ASN A 571 5.73 20.03 -0.84
CA ASN A 571 6.71 21.08 -1.05
C ASN A 571 6.57 21.62 -2.47
N ASP A 572 5.82 22.71 -2.62
CA ASP A 572 5.51 23.32 -3.91
C ASP A 572 6.71 23.99 -4.56
N ASP A 573 7.77 24.30 -3.77
CA ASP A 573 8.99 24.95 -4.29
C ASP A 573 9.84 24.03 -5.18
N THR A 574 9.71 22.71 -5.03
CA THR A 574 10.57 21.73 -5.71
C THR A 574 9.98 21.09 -6.94
N LYS A 575 8.71 21.35 -7.27
CA LYS A 575 7.97 20.70 -8.36
C LYS A 575 8.18 19.19 -8.39
N GLU A 576 7.70 18.54 -7.36
CA GLU A 576 7.83 17.10 -7.15
C GLU A 576 7.33 16.30 -8.37
N LYS A 577 8.06 15.27 -8.76
CA LYS A 577 7.63 14.38 -9.86
C LYS A 577 6.55 13.42 -9.36
N LEU A 578 5.43 13.39 -10.07
CA LEU A 578 4.33 12.46 -9.81
C LEU A 578 4.58 11.12 -10.49
N MET A 579 4.97 11.15 -11.76
CA MET A 579 5.06 9.95 -12.58
C MET A 579 6.07 10.11 -13.71
N LEU A 580 6.82 9.03 -14.02
CA LEU A 580 7.68 8.94 -15.19
C LEU A 580 7.32 7.68 -16.00
N ALA A 581 7.45 7.78 -17.32
CA ALA A 581 7.35 6.66 -18.24
C ALA A 581 8.62 6.51 -19.07
N TYR A 582 9.10 5.29 -19.20
CA TYR A 582 10.29 4.94 -19.96
C TYR A 582 9.96 3.93 -21.05
N GLY A 583 10.67 4.00 -22.17
CA GLY A 583 10.54 3.05 -23.29
C GLY A 583 11.79 3.06 -24.19
N LYS A 584 11.77 2.19 -25.19
CA LYS A 584 12.83 2.17 -26.24
C LYS A 584 12.55 3.17 -27.31
#